data_2c64bc5b33efb8fe6a4cc4d6b0ca915b
#
_entry.id   2c64bc5b33efb8fe6a4cc4d6b0ca915b
#
_cell.length_a   1.000
_cell.length_b   1.000
_cell.length_c   1.000
_cell.angle_alpha   90.00
_cell.angle_beta   90.00
_cell.angle_gamma   90.00
#
_symmetry.space_group_name_H-M   'P 1'
#
loop_
_entity.id
_entity.type
_entity.pdbx_description
1 polymer ?
#
loop_
_entity_poly.entity_id
_entity_poly.type
_entity_poly.pdbx_seq_one_letter_code
_entity_poly.pdbx_strand_id
1 'polypeptide(L)'
;MPALAGKTLVDPTDAEVVEAWGVPTTLPEDEREFDVLVVGGGPAGLAAAVYASSEGFSTLVVEKESIGGQAASSSLIRNYLGFSRGVSGAELAQRGYQQAWVFGAHFVLMREVDQLTREGRLFVAHVAGVGTVRAKAVVVSTGVSYRRLGVESLEALSGKGVYYGANVTAAHALTGLHAVVVGGGNSAGQAALHLARYCERVTIVIRGEGLGESMSAYLVGAIDADPRVDVRTTTEVIAGEGDGRLERVVLRDKTSGTEDTLRADGMFVMIGAEPRTDWLPETVERDAHGFLLTGADAAGHGWAIERKPHPYETTVPGVFAVGDVRSGSVKRVASAVGEGSVVVSQLHQYFATVSHD
;
A
#
# COMPACT_ATOMS: atom_id res chain seq x y z
N MET A 1 5.48 26.95 12.88
CA MET A 1 5.42 25.77 13.76
C MET A 1 4.74 26.21 15.05
N PRO A 2 3.65 25.62 15.50
CA PRO A 2 3.17 25.84 16.84
C PRO A 2 4.25 25.32 17.79
N ALA A 3 4.75 26.19 18.66
CA ALA A 3 5.68 25.82 19.69
C ALA A 3 5.03 24.74 20.56
N LEU A 4 5.75 23.66 20.84
CA LEU A 4 5.45 22.74 21.93
C LEU A 4 5.14 23.60 23.17
N ALA A 5 3.88 23.71 23.55
CA ALA A 5 3.44 24.62 24.61
C ALA A 5 3.89 24.08 25.98
N GLY A 6 5.20 24.09 26.24
CA GLY A 6 5.79 23.85 27.56
C GLY A 6 5.46 22.49 28.21
N LYS A 7 4.91 21.53 27.46
CA LYS A 7 4.52 20.21 27.96
C LYS A 7 5.71 19.25 27.82
N THR A 8 6.27 18.82 28.94
CA THR A 8 7.29 17.76 28.95
C THR A 8 6.56 16.42 28.81
N LEU A 9 6.85 15.67 27.76
CA LEU A 9 6.37 14.30 27.59
C LEU A 9 7.41 13.34 28.20
N VAL A 10 6.96 12.37 28.97
CA VAL A 10 7.82 11.33 29.56
C VAL A 10 7.46 10.00 28.93
N ASP A 11 8.38 9.39 28.23
CA ASP A 11 8.21 8.12 27.49
C ASP A 11 6.94 8.09 26.60
N PRO A 12 6.77 9.11 25.70
CA PRO A 12 5.54 9.26 24.96
C PRO A 12 5.43 8.24 23.83
N THR A 13 4.22 7.82 23.54
CA THR A 13 3.89 7.14 22.29
C THR A 13 4.00 8.10 21.09
N ASP A 14 4.17 7.57 19.89
CA ASP A 14 4.20 8.37 18.65
C ASP A 14 2.94 9.23 18.51
N ALA A 15 1.78 8.70 18.90
CA ALA A 15 0.52 9.43 18.87
C ALA A 15 0.52 10.65 19.82
N GLU A 16 1.06 10.53 21.03
CA GLU A 16 1.18 11.64 21.97
C GLU A 16 2.17 12.71 21.50
N VAL A 17 3.25 12.30 20.82
CA VAL A 17 4.21 13.24 20.22
C VAL A 17 3.54 14.06 19.11
N VAL A 18 2.83 13.41 18.19
CA VAL A 18 2.20 14.10 17.04
C VAL A 18 1.00 14.94 17.49
N GLU A 19 0.27 14.51 18.54
CA GLU A 19 -0.79 15.28 19.15
C GLU A 19 -0.27 16.59 19.78
N ALA A 20 0.89 16.52 20.46
CA ALA A 20 1.55 17.70 21.00
C ALA A 20 1.98 18.69 19.91
N TRP A 21 2.13 18.24 18.67
CA TRP A 21 2.37 19.07 17.49
C TRP A 21 1.09 19.57 16.82
N GLY A 22 -0.09 19.25 17.38
CA GLY A 22 -1.39 19.67 16.83
C GLY A 22 -1.89 18.81 15.67
N VAL A 23 -1.36 17.59 15.53
CA VAL A 23 -1.88 16.61 14.56
C VAL A 23 -3.18 16.02 15.14
N PRO A 24 -4.26 15.91 14.35
CA PRO A 24 -5.53 15.38 14.81
C PRO A 24 -5.43 13.86 15.06
N THR A 25 -5.39 13.46 16.33
CA THR A 25 -5.33 12.05 16.77
C THR A 25 -6.60 11.60 17.50
N THR A 26 -7.56 12.52 17.69
CA THR A 26 -8.83 12.28 18.40
C THR A 26 -9.98 12.97 17.67
N LEU A 27 -11.20 12.59 18.03
CA LEU A 27 -12.45 13.25 17.60
C LEU A 27 -13.28 13.61 18.83
N PRO A 28 -13.97 14.76 18.83
CA PRO A 28 -15.00 15.06 19.79
C PRO A 28 -16.10 13.98 19.82
N GLU A 29 -16.74 13.75 20.96
CA GLU A 29 -17.77 12.70 21.08
C GLU A 29 -19.02 12.97 20.26
N ASP A 30 -19.32 14.24 20.03
CA ASP A 30 -20.45 14.73 19.23
C ASP A 30 -20.16 14.76 17.72
N GLU A 31 -18.93 14.56 17.31
CA GLU A 31 -18.50 14.54 15.89
C GLU A 31 -18.09 13.14 15.43
N ARG A 32 -18.92 12.11 15.69
CA ARG A 32 -18.57 10.70 15.40
C ARG A 32 -19.50 10.02 14.40
N GLU A 33 -20.31 10.78 13.68
CA GLU A 33 -21.16 10.26 12.59
C GLU A 33 -20.84 10.97 11.28
N PHE A 34 -20.57 10.18 10.24
CA PHE A 34 -20.12 10.63 8.93
C PHE A 34 -20.93 9.98 7.80
N ASP A 35 -20.98 10.60 6.65
CA ASP A 35 -21.50 9.94 5.44
C ASP A 35 -20.51 8.84 4.99
N VAL A 36 -19.22 9.16 5.00
CA VAL A 36 -18.17 8.26 4.49
C VAL A 36 -17.02 8.13 5.49
N LEU A 37 -16.71 6.91 5.88
CA LEU A 37 -15.48 6.56 6.58
C LEU A 37 -14.46 6.00 5.58
N VAL A 38 -13.31 6.65 5.44
CA VAL A 38 -12.17 6.18 4.66
C VAL A 38 -11.14 5.59 5.60
N VAL A 39 -10.81 4.31 5.44
CA VAL A 39 -9.82 3.62 6.27
C VAL A 39 -8.53 3.46 5.48
N GLY A 40 -7.51 4.23 5.86
CA GLY A 40 -6.21 4.32 5.20
C GLY A 40 -6.01 5.65 4.46
N GLY A 41 -4.93 6.36 4.79
CA GLY A 41 -4.54 7.67 4.23
C GLY A 41 -3.50 7.59 3.12
N GLY A 42 -3.44 6.45 2.39
CA GLY A 42 -2.62 6.30 1.18
C GLY A 42 -3.21 7.06 -0.02
N PRO A 43 -2.59 6.96 -1.22
CA PRO A 43 -3.05 7.70 -2.40
C PRO A 43 -4.51 7.46 -2.78
N ALA A 44 -5.01 6.23 -2.61
CA ALA A 44 -6.42 5.89 -2.88
C ALA A 44 -7.37 6.55 -1.87
N GLY A 45 -7.05 6.47 -0.58
CA GLY A 45 -7.86 7.06 0.48
C GLY A 45 -7.85 8.58 0.45
N LEU A 46 -6.70 9.21 0.21
CA LEU A 46 -6.62 10.66 0.03
C LEU A 46 -7.44 11.13 -1.18
N ALA A 47 -7.40 10.41 -2.30
CA ALA A 47 -8.24 10.74 -3.46
C ALA A 47 -9.73 10.57 -3.12
N ALA A 48 -10.13 9.46 -2.48
CA ALA A 48 -11.50 9.27 -2.04
C ALA A 48 -11.97 10.40 -1.11
N ALA A 49 -11.13 10.82 -0.16
CA ALA A 49 -11.44 11.92 0.76
C ALA A 49 -11.60 13.27 0.03
N VAL A 50 -10.68 13.59 -0.89
CA VAL A 50 -10.76 14.82 -1.70
C VAL A 50 -12.09 14.88 -2.46
N TYR A 51 -12.41 13.83 -3.20
CA TYR A 51 -13.60 13.81 -4.04
C TYR A 51 -14.88 13.74 -3.21
N ALA A 52 -14.95 12.87 -2.19
CA ALA A 52 -16.12 12.75 -1.32
C ALA A 52 -16.45 14.09 -0.62
N SER A 53 -15.45 14.74 -0.03
CA SER A 53 -15.66 16.03 0.64
C SER A 53 -15.96 17.17 -0.35
N SER A 54 -15.34 17.19 -1.53
CA SER A 54 -15.63 18.20 -2.56
C SER A 54 -17.05 18.09 -3.12
N GLU A 55 -17.65 16.90 -3.05
CA GLU A 55 -19.02 16.61 -3.48
C GLU A 55 -20.04 16.69 -2.31
N GLY A 56 -19.60 17.17 -1.14
CA GLY A 56 -20.46 17.52 -0.01
C GLY A 56 -20.71 16.40 1.01
N PHE A 57 -20.03 15.24 0.92
CA PHE A 57 -20.13 14.22 1.94
C PHE A 57 -19.30 14.59 3.18
N SER A 58 -19.89 14.43 4.37
CA SER A 58 -19.11 14.44 5.60
C SER A 58 -18.18 13.23 5.62
N THR A 59 -16.88 13.47 5.56
CA THR A 59 -15.88 12.43 5.35
C THR A 59 -14.86 12.40 6.47
N LEU A 60 -14.64 11.23 7.07
CA LEU A 60 -13.56 10.95 8.01
C LEU A 60 -12.52 10.03 7.38
N VAL A 61 -11.25 10.40 7.49
CA VAL A 61 -10.11 9.53 7.17
C VAL A 61 -9.44 9.07 8.46
N VAL A 62 -9.31 7.76 8.64
CA VAL A 62 -8.52 7.18 9.74
C VAL A 62 -7.27 6.54 9.15
N GLU A 63 -6.09 6.96 9.63
CA GLU A 63 -4.80 6.45 9.19
C GLU A 63 -3.97 5.96 10.38
N LYS A 64 -3.48 4.73 10.29
CA LYS A 64 -2.71 4.06 11.35
C LYS A 64 -1.33 4.66 11.57
N GLU A 65 -0.71 5.09 10.50
CA GLU A 65 0.66 5.60 10.48
C GLU A 65 0.66 7.07 10.03
N SER A 66 1.54 7.44 9.15
CA SER A 66 1.56 8.75 8.50
C SER A 66 0.82 8.75 7.17
N ILE A 67 0.31 9.91 6.76
CA ILE A 67 -0.34 10.08 5.47
C ILE A 67 0.56 9.67 4.29
N GLY A 68 -0.07 9.12 3.24
CA GLY A 68 0.59 8.73 2.00
C GLY A 68 0.95 7.26 1.91
N GLY A 69 0.85 6.49 3.01
CA GLY A 69 1.09 5.06 3.04
C GLY A 69 2.41 4.66 2.38
N GLN A 70 2.44 3.54 1.67
CA GLN A 70 3.66 3.05 1.00
C GLN A 70 4.23 4.03 -0.06
N ALA A 71 3.39 4.87 -0.66
CA ALA A 71 3.85 5.85 -1.64
C ALA A 71 4.73 6.94 -1.02
N ALA A 72 4.49 7.32 0.24
CA ALA A 72 5.25 8.35 0.95
C ALA A 72 6.75 8.02 1.07
N SER A 73 7.12 6.74 1.13
CA SER A 73 8.51 6.28 1.18
C SER A 73 9.27 6.44 -0.14
N SER A 74 8.57 6.75 -1.25
CA SER A 74 9.19 6.94 -2.56
C SER A 74 9.88 8.29 -2.65
N SER A 75 11.20 8.30 -2.81
CA SER A 75 11.99 9.54 -2.93
C SER A 75 11.62 10.35 -4.18
N LEU A 76 11.25 9.68 -5.28
CA LEU A 76 10.88 10.33 -6.54
C LEU A 76 9.97 9.44 -7.39
N ILE A 77 8.74 9.90 -7.63
CA ILE A 77 7.75 9.29 -8.52
C ILE A 77 7.79 10.05 -9.85
N ARG A 78 8.32 9.43 -10.91
CA ARG A 78 8.50 10.07 -12.22
C ARG A 78 7.35 9.81 -13.21
N ASN A 79 6.53 8.81 -12.94
CA ASN A 79 5.45 8.35 -13.80
C ASN A 79 4.05 8.79 -13.31
N TYR A 80 3.99 9.82 -12.47
CA TYR A 80 2.74 10.45 -12.08
C TYR A 80 2.45 11.64 -13.00
N LEU A 81 1.28 11.64 -13.63
CA LEU A 81 0.89 12.65 -14.60
C LEU A 81 0.90 14.06 -13.98
N GLY A 82 1.41 15.04 -14.72
CA GLY A 82 1.49 16.43 -14.30
C GLY A 82 2.83 16.85 -13.65
N PHE A 83 3.70 15.90 -13.33
CA PHE A 83 5.01 16.14 -12.71
C PHE A 83 6.17 15.73 -13.63
N SER A 84 6.48 16.55 -14.60
CA SER A 84 7.50 16.24 -15.63
C SER A 84 8.91 15.98 -15.07
N ARG A 85 9.23 16.56 -13.90
CA ARG A 85 10.49 16.32 -13.18
C ARG A 85 10.36 15.25 -12.08
N GLY A 86 9.17 14.69 -11.91
CA GLY A 86 8.82 13.83 -10.81
C GLY A 86 8.40 14.60 -9.56
N VAL A 87 7.87 13.89 -8.59
CA VAL A 87 7.45 14.38 -7.27
C VAL A 87 7.82 13.34 -6.22
N SER A 88 8.22 13.75 -5.03
CA SER A 88 8.39 12.78 -3.94
C SER A 88 7.02 12.26 -3.49
N GLY A 89 6.98 11.01 -3.02
CA GLY A 89 5.74 10.44 -2.50
C GLY A 89 5.20 11.20 -1.30
N ALA A 90 6.09 11.67 -0.42
CA ALA A 90 5.74 12.49 0.73
C ALA A 90 5.11 13.84 0.32
N GLU A 91 5.68 14.52 -0.69
CA GLU A 91 5.13 15.76 -1.20
C GLU A 91 3.75 15.55 -1.85
N LEU A 92 3.59 14.50 -2.64
CA LEU A 92 2.32 14.16 -3.26
C LEU A 92 1.24 13.88 -2.20
N ALA A 93 1.57 13.11 -1.17
CA ALA A 93 0.68 12.82 -0.05
C ALA A 93 0.30 14.08 0.73
N GLN A 94 1.27 14.94 1.03
CA GLN A 94 1.02 16.19 1.73
C GLN A 94 0.09 17.11 0.95
N ARG A 95 0.23 17.19 -0.36
CA ARG A 95 -0.67 17.97 -1.24
C ARG A 95 -2.09 17.39 -1.24
N GLY A 96 -2.24 16.07 -1.34
CA GLY A 96 -3.54 15.39 -1.25
C GLY A 96 -4.22 15.60 0.09
N TYR A 97 -3.48 15.49 1.19
CA TYR A 97 -3.97 15.77 2.55
C TYR A 97 -4.50 17.22 2.68
N GLN A 98 -3.68 18.21 2.28
CA GLN A 98 -4.07 19.62 2.31
C GLN A 98 -5.32 19.89 1.47
N GLN A 99 -5.41 19.28 0.30
CA GLN A 99 -6.56 19.42 -0.58
C GLN A 99 -7.84 18.83 0.06
N ALA A 100 -7.77 17.64 0.64
CA ALA A 100 -8.90 17.02 1.34
C ALA A 100 -9.34 17.87 2.55
N TRP A 101 -8.39 18.38 3.31
CA TRP A 101 -8.64 19.25 4.44
C TRP A 101 -9.36 20.56 4.03
N VAL A 102 -8.94 21.19 2.93
CA VAL A 102 -9.59 22.41 2.39
C VAL A 102 -11.04 22.14 2.00
N PHE A 103 -11.38 20.94 1.54
CA PHE A 103 -12.76 20.52 1.26
C PHE A 103 -13.54 20.08 2.49
N GLY A 104 -12.94 20.13 3.69
CA GLY A 104 -13.62 19.82 4.95
C GLY A 104 -13.53 18.35 5.37
N ALA A 105 -12.65 17.55 4.80
CA ALA A 105 -12.40 16.20 5.30
C ALA A 105 -11.82 16.24 6.72
N HIS A 106 -12.34 15.39 7.60
CA HIS A 106 -11.80 15.16 8.94
C HIS A 106 -10.73 14.07 8.89
N PHE A 107 -9.74 14.19 9.76
CA PHE A 107 -8.67 13.21 9.85
C PHE A 107 -8.45 12.76 11.30
N VAL A 108 -8.20 11.48 11.47
CA VAL A 108 -7.65 10.89 12.69
C VAL A 108 -6.41 10.11 12.29
N LEU A 109 -5.26 10.60 12.71
CA LEU A 109 -3.96 10.05 12.35
C LEU A 109 -3.33 9.31 13.53
N MET A 110 -2.40 8.38 13.24
CA MET A 110 -1.75 7.53 14.23
C MET A 110 -2.73 6.67 15.03
N ARG A 111 -3.87 6.32 14.41
CA ARG A 111 -4.92 5.48 14.98
C ARG A 111 -5.37 4.41 14.00
N GLU A 112 -5.60 3.22 14.51
CA GLU A 112 -6.02 2.07 13.74
C GLU A 112 -7.53 1.83 13.88
N VAL A 113 -8.19 1.48 12.77
CA VAL A 113 -9.49 0.83 12.82
C VAL A 113 -9.24 -0.67 13.00
N ASP A 114 -9.69 -1.24 14.09
CA ASP A 114 -9.44 -2.64 14.46
C ASP A 114 -10.70 -3.52 14.40
N GLN A 115 -11.88 -2.91 14.21
CA GLN A 115 -13.14 -3.64 14.06
C GLN A 115 -14.15 -2.85 13.23
N LEU A 116 -14.91 -3.56 12.39
CA LEU A 116 -16.06 -3.04 11.66
C LEU A 116 -17.27 -3.93 11.89
N THR A 117 -18.38 -3.31 12.32
CA THR A 117 -19.68 -3.97 12.49
C THR A 117 -20.77 -3.15 11.80
N ARG A 118 -22.01 -3.64 11.80
CA ARG A 118 -23.16 -2.93 11.25
C ARG A 118 -24.29 -2.85 12.28
N GLU A 119 -24.81 -1.65 12.50
CA GLU A 119 -25.99 -1.36 13.33
C GLU A 119 -27.08 -0.72 12.46
N GLY A 120 -28.08 -1.50 12.05
CA GLY A 120 -29.11 -1.02 11.14
C GLY A 120 -28.57 -0.56 9.80
N ARG A 121 -28.66 0.73 9.51
CA ARG A 121 -28.16 1.33 8.25
C ARG A 121 -26.74 1.88 8.37
N LEU A 122 -26.15 1.95 9.56
CA LEU A 122 -24.86 2.52 9.82
C LEU A 122 -23.80 1.41 9.99
N PHE A 123 -22.63 1.66 9.47
CA PHE A 123 -21.41 0.93 9.82
C PHE A 123 -20.83 1.54 11.09
N VAL A 124 -20.38 0.70 11.99
CA VAL A 124 -19.81 1.06 13.29
C VAL A 124 -18.37 0.55 13.30
N ALA A 125 -17.43 1.47 13.28
CA ALA A 125 -16.01 1.19 13.32
C ALA A 125 -15.46 1.50 14.72
N HIS A 126 -14.69 0.58 15.30
CA HIS A 126 -13.90 0.88 16.48
C HIS A 126 -12.54 1.43 16.04
N VAL A 127 -12.19 2.61 16.57
CA VAL A 127 -10.91 3.30 16.32
C VAL A 127 -10.11 3.30 17.61
N ALA A 128 -8.98 2.62 17.62
CA ALA A 128 -8.13 2.45 18.79
C ALA A 128 -7.73 3.81 19.39
N GLY A 129 -7.99 4.00 20.69
CA GLY A 129 -7.71 5.25 21.41
C GLY A 129 -8.66 6.43 21.13
N VAL A 130 -9.67 6.23 20.27
CA VAL A 130 -10.72 7.23 19.99
C VAL A 130 -12.09 6.71 20.43
N GLY A 131 -12.35 5.43 20.19
CA GLY A 131 -13.64 4.78 20.45
C GLY A 131 -14.44 4.54 19.18
N THR A 132 -15.76 4.61 19.25
CA THR A 132 -16.66 4.22 18.17
C THR A 132 -16.96 5.40 17.24
N VAL A 133 -16.87 5.13 15.92
CA VAL A 133 -17.25 6.04 14.84
C VAL A 133 -18.34 5.36 13.99
N ARG A 134 -19.33 6.13 13.56
CA ARG A 134 -20.43 5.67 12.69
C ARG A 134 -20.32 6.27 11.30
N ALA A 135 -20.64 5.48 10.28
CA ALA A 135 -20.67 5.97 8.91
C ALA A 135 -21.76 5.27 8.08
N LYS A 136 -22.30 5.97 7.09
CA LYS A 136 -23.28 5.39 6.16
C LYS A 136 -22.65 4.48 5.10
N ALA A 137 -21.38 4.75 4.76
CA ALA A 137 -20.56 3.93 3.87
C ALA A 137 -19.10 3.90 4.34
N VAL A 138 -18.39 2.83 3.95
CA VAL A 138 -16.96 2.65 4.28
C VAL A 138 -16.16 2.44 3.01
N VAL A 139 -15.04 3.16 2.87
CA VAL A 139 -14.04 2.96 1.81
C VAL A 139 -12.77 2.40 2.43
N VAL A 140 -12.49 1.13 2.15
CA VAL A 140 -11.28 0.44 2.60
C VAL A 140 -10.16 0.75 1.62
N SER A 141 -9.13 1.46 2.08
CA SER A 141 -7.95 1.87 1.32
C SER A 141 -6.65 1.61 2.08
N THR A 142 -6.66 0.56 2.92
CA THR A 142 -5.57 0.18 3.84
C THR A 142 -4.31 -0.30 3.12
N GLY A 143 -4.39 -0.53 1.79
CA GLY A 143 -3.28 -0.94 0.97
C GLY A 143 -2.71 -2.30 1.35
N VAL A 144 -1.39 -2.44 1.19
CA VAL A 144 -0.64 -3.66 1.46
C VAL A 144 0.57 -3.38 2.33
N SER A 145 1.01 -4.39 3.08
CA SER A 145 2.34 -4.43 3.67
C SER A 145 3.24 -5.32 2.82
N TYR A 146 4.39 -4.82 2.39
CA TYR A 146 5.37 -5.69 1.74
C TYR A 146 6.09 -6.55 2.79
N ARG A 147 6.21 -7.85 2.50
CA ARG A 147 7.01 -8.74 3.33
C ARG A 147 8.44 -8.26 3.35
N ARG A 148 9.02 -8.21 4.54
CA ARG A 148 10.40 -7.81 4.75
C ARG A 148 11.30 -9.03 4.90
N LEU A 149 12.59 -8.89 4.55
CA LEU A 149 13.57 -9.96 4.74
C LEU A 149 13.92 -10.15 6.22
N GLY A 150 13.70 -9.13 7.05
CA GLY A 150 14.05 -9.17 8.48
C GLY A 150 15.55 -9.14 8.74
N VAL A 151 16.34 -8.64 7.78
CA VAL A 151 17.80 -8.50 7.90
C VAL A 151 18.12 -7.05 8.23
N GLU A 152 18.60 -6.81 9.45
CA GLU A 152 18.78 -5.46 10.02
C GLU A 152 19.63 -4.55 9.12
N SER A 153 20.75 -5.06 8.58
CA SER A 153 21.63 -4.28 7.69
C SER A 153 20.95 -3.85 6.39
N LEU A 154 19.98 -4.63 5.88
CA LEU A 154 19.19 -4.28 4.71
C LEU A 154 18.07 -3.29 5.05
N GLU A 155 17.44 -3.45 6.22
CA GLU A 155 16.41 -2.52 6.67
C GLU A 155 16.95 -1.09 6.85
N ALA A 156 18.18 -0.95 7.36
CA ALA A 156 18.89 0.34 7.49
C ALA A 156 19.17 1.02 6.14
N LEU A 157 19.20 0.24 5.05
CA LEU A 157 19.40 0.71 3.68
C LEU A 157 18.08 0.84 2.88
N SER A 158 16.93 0.70 3.55
CA SER A 158 15.61 0.89 2.91
C SER A 158 15.49 2.30 2.33
N GLY A 159 15.10 2.39 1.04
CA GLY A 159 15.07 3.64 0.27
C GLY A 159 16.45 4.15 -0.18
N LYS A 160 17.54 3.52 0.26
CA LYS A 160 18.93 3.86 -0.08
C LYS A 160 19.61 2.73 -0.87
N GLY A 161 18.89 2.16 -1.82
CA GLY A 161 19.33 1.03 -2.64
C GLY A 161 18.59 -0.26 -2.33
N VAL A 162 17.91 -0.39 -1.19
CA VAL A 162 17.00 -1.51 -0.90
C VAL A 162 15.56 -1.03 -1.06
N TYR A 163 14.79 -1.69 -1.92
CA TYR A 163 13.42 -1.33 -2.27
C TYR A 163 12.49 -2.54 -2.06
N TYR A 164 11.36 -2.31 -1.39
CA TYR A 164 10.31 -3.29 -1.20
C TYR A 164 9.20 -3.07 -2.23
N GLY A 165 8.82 -4.15 -2.95
CA GLY A 165 7.82 -4.08 -4.02
C GLY A 165 8.34 -3.55 -5.34
N ALA A 166 7.42 -3.37 -6.30
CA ALA A 166 7.73 -3.05 -7.70
C ALA A 166 8.06 -1.56 -7.94
N ASN A 167 8.97 -0.97 -7.17
CA ASN A 167 9.43 0.40 -7.41
C ASN A 167 10.40 0.46 -8.61
N VAL A 168 9.92 0.08 -9.78
CA VAL A 168 10.69 -0.02 -11.02
C VAL A 168 11.09 1.35 -11.59
N THR A 169 10.60 2.45 -11.02
CA THR A 169 11.03 3.81 -11.39
C THR A 169 12.49 4.08 -11.03
N ALA A 170 13.07 3.32 -10.09
CA ALA A 170 14.50 3.33 -9.80
C ALA A 170 15.37 2.69 -10.90
N ALA A 171 14.78 1.96 -11.86
CA ALA A 171 15.54 1.25 -12.91
C ALA A 171 16.43 2.18 -13.73
N HIS A 172 15.97 3.36 -14.09
CA HIS A 172 16.77 4.35 -14.83
C HIS A 172 17.99 4.84 -14.05
N ALA A 173 17.87 4.93 -12.72
CA ALA A 173 18.99 5.33 -11.85
C ALA A 173 20.07 4.24 -11.75
N LEU A 174 19.73 3.01 -12.14
CA LEU A 174 20.62 1.86 -12.15
C LEU A 174 21.17 1.54 -13.57
N THR A 175 21.08 2.49 -14.50
CA THR A 175 21.61 2.28 -15.87
C THR A 175 23.10 1.98 -15.84
N GLY A 176 23.49 0.83 -16.43
CA GLY A 176 24.88 0.34 -16.45
C GLY A 176 25.39 -0.20 -15.10
N LEU A 177 24.50 -0.40 -14.12
CA LEU A 177 24.83 -0.89 -12.79
C LEU A 177 24.26 -2.31 -12.58
N HIS A 178 24.54 -2.91 -11.42
CA HIS A 178 24.07 -4.24 -11.07
C HIS A 178 22.87 -4.18 -10.11
N ALA A 179 21.75 -4.76 -10.53
CA ALA A 179 20.55 -4.91 -9.74
C ALA A 179 20.37 -6.34 -9.22
N VAL A 180 19.86 -6.47 -7.99
CA VAL A 180 19.47 -7.76 -7.41
C VAL A 180 17.95 -7.77 -7.21
N VAL A 181 17.30 -8.87 -7.60
CA VAL A 181 15.86 -9.09 -7.39
C VAL A 181 15.69 -10.30 -6.49
N VAL A 182 15.06 -10.12 -5.34
CA VAL A 182 14.81 -11.22 -4.38
C VAL A 182 13.35 -11.65 -4.51
N GLY A 183 13.13 -12.88 -4.96
CA GLY A 183 11.79 -13.47 -5.12
C GLY A 183 11.66 -14.30 -6.40
N GLY A 184 10.80 -15.33 -6.36
CA GLY A 184 10.60 -16.29 -7.44
C GLY A 184 9.27 -16.19 -8.19
N GLY A 185 8.39 -15.28 -7.83
CA GLY A 185 7.07 -15.14 -8.46
C GLY A 185 7.06 -14.26 -9.71
N ASN A 186 5.90 -14.16 -10.37
CA ASN A 186 5.71 -13.36 -11.59
C ASN A 186 6.17 -11.91 -11.46
N SER A 187 5.91 -11.28 -10.30
CA SER A 187 6.33 -9.89 -10.05
C SER A 187 7.85 -9.73 -10.07
N ALA A 188 8.59 -10.72 -9.53
CA ALA A 188 10.06 -10.72 -9.55
C ALA A 188 10.58 -10.90 -10.97
N GLY A 189 10.00 -11.82 -11.76
CA GLY A 189 10.37 -12.03 -13.16
C GLY A 189 10.13 -10.79 -14.02
N GLN A 190 8.97 -10.16 -13.88
CA GLN A 190 8.66 -8.91 -14.59
C GLN A 190 9.62 -7.77 -14.21
N ALA A 191 9.93 -7.64 -12.91
CA ALA A 191 10.89 -6.65 -12.42
C ALA A 191 12.29 -6.89 -12.99
N ALA A 192 12.77 -8.14 -12.98
CA ALA A 192 14.08 -8.50 -13.51
C ALA A 192 14.22 -8.19 -15.01
N LEU A 193 13.24 -8.59 -15.83
CA LEU A 193 13.20 -8.30 -17.26
C LEU A 193 13.10 -6.79 -17.55
N HIS A 194 12.39 -6.04 -16.71
CA HIS A 194 12.35 -4.59 -16.84
C HIS A 194 13.70 -3.95 -16.50
N LEU A 195 14.32 -4.35 -15.40
CA LEU A 195 15.64 -3.87 -14.96
C LEU A 195 16.73 -4.21 -16.00
N ALA A 196 16.68 -5.39 -16.61
CA ALA A 196 17.62 -5.82 -17.64
C ALA A 196 17.67 -4.91 -18.89
N ARG A 197 16.66 -4.07 -19.11
CA ARG A 197 16.68 -3.06 -20.18
C ARG A 197 17.63 -1.91 -19.91
N TYR A 198 17.99 -1.68 -18.66
CA TYR A 198 18.79 -0.53 -18.20
C TYR A 198 20.09 -0.95 -17.54
N CYS A 199 20.01 -1.98 -16.68
CA CYS A 199 21.14 -2.49 -15.92
C CYS A 199 22.13 -3.25 -16.80
N GLU A 200 23.40 -3.23 -16.42
CA GLU A 200 24.43 -4.09 -17.02
C GLU A 200 24.15 -5.55 -16.67
N ARG A 201 23.73 -5.84 -15.44
CA ARG A 201 23.40 -7.17 -14.94
C ARG A 201 22.26 -7.14 -13.96
N VAL A 202 21.45 -8.17 -13.96
CA VAL A 202 20.38 -8.42 -12.97
C VAL A 202 20.58 -9.81 -12.40
N THR A 203 20.62 -9.95 -11.08
CA THR A 203 20.65 -11.26 -10.42
C THR A 203 19.36 -11.51 -9.70
N ILE A 204 18.62 -12.56 -10.08
CA ILE A 204 17.44 -13.04 -9.34
C ILE A 204 17.93 -14.01 -8.26
N VAL A 205 17.51 -13.78 -7.01
CA VAL A 205 17.84 -14.63 -5.86
C VAL A 205 16.57 -15.30 -5.36
N ILE A 206 16.52 -16.63 -5.36
CA ILE A 206 15.39 -17.42 -4.90
C ILE A 206 15.81 -18.51 -3.92
N ARG A 207 14.95 -18.77 -2.92
CA ARG A 207 15.17 -19.82 -1.93
C ARG A 207 14.79 -21.21 -2.41
N GLY A 208 13.99 -21.31 -3.50
CA GLY A 208 13.56 -22.54 -4.15
C GLY A 208 14.60 -23.10 -5.12
N GLU A 209 14.34 -24.26 -5.65
CA GLU A 209 15.24 -24.96 -6.59
C GLU A 209 15.15 -24.43 -8.03
N GLY A 210 14.04 -23.71 -8.36
CA GLY A 210 13.83 -23.15 -9.69
C GLY A 210 12.73 -22.12 -9.76
N LEU A 211 12.73 -21.30 -10.82
CA LEU A 211 11.71 -20.29 -11.06
C LEU A 211 10.34 -20.90 -11.40
N GLY A 212 10.34 -22.09 -12.02
CA GLY A 212 9.11 -22.75 -12.50
C GLY A 212 8.11 -23.16 -11.43
N GLU A 213 8.49 -23.13 -10.14
CA GLU A 213 7.60 -23.44 -9.03
C GLU A 213 6.50 -22.40 -8.81
N SER A 214 6.78 -21.12 -9.12
CA SER A 214 5.87 -20.00 -8.82
C SER A 214 5.82 -18.91 -9.89
N MET A 215 6.57 -19.09 -10.99
CA MET A 215 6.65 -18.14 -12.11
C MET A 215 6.06 -18.75 -13.39
N SER A 216 5.31 -17.97 -14.14
CA SER A 216 4.72 -18.37 -15.41
C SER A 216 5.80 -18.75 -16.43
N ALA A 217 5.56 -19.82 -17.19
CA ALA A 217 6.54 -20.38 -18.15
C ALA A 217 7.09 -19.37 -19.17
N TYR A 218 6.26 -18.42 -19.63
CA TYR A 218 6.70 -17.38 -20.55
C TYR A 218 7.73 -16.42 -19.94
N LEU A 219 7.64 -16.13 -18.63
CA LEU A 219 8.63 -15.29 -17.91
C LEU A 219 9.93 -16.07 -17.70
N VAL A 220 9.83 -17.34 -17.31
CA VAL A 220 11.01 -18.22 -17.18
C VAL A 220 11.76 -18.27 -18.49
N GLY A 221 11.07 -18.57 -19.62
CA GLY A 221 11.70 -18.60 -20.92
C GLY A 221 12.30 -17.26 -21.38
N ALA A 222 11.70 -16.13 -21.01
CA ALA A 222 12.25 -14.81 -21.31
C ALA A 222 13.49 -14.48 -20.44
N ILE A 223 13.53 -14.93 -19.20
CA ILE A 223 14.68 -14.79 -18.29
C ILE A 223 15.84 -15.62 -18.78
N ASP A 224 15.61 -16.89 -19.13
CA ASP A 224 16.63 -17.81 -19.63
C ASP A 224 17.25 -17.32 -20.94
N ALA A 225 16.50 -16.59 -21.76
CA ALA A 225 16.95 -16.03 -23.02
C ALA A 225 17.72 -14.70 -22.90
N ASP A 226 17.65 -14.00 -21.77
CA ASP A 226 18.33 -12.71 -21.58
C ASP A 226 19.70 -12.90 -20.90
N PRO A 227 20.82 -12.72 -21.61
CA PRO A 227 22.17 -12.96 -21.07
C PRO A 227 22.57 -11.99 -19.95
N ARG A 228 21.77 -10.96 -19.68
CA ARG A 228 22.02 -10.01 -18.58
C ARG A 228 21.38 -10.46 -17.28
N VAL A 229 20.55 -11.51 -17.30
CA VAL A 229 19.84 -12.00 -16.13
C VAL A 229 20.44 -13.32 -15.66
N ASP A 230 20.96 -13.33 -14.44
CA ASP A 230 21.43 -14.54 -13.76
C ASP A 230 20.42 -14.97 -12.71
N VAL A 231 20.28 -16.27 -12.50
CA VAL A 231 19.42 -16.83 -11.45
C VAL A 231 20.26 -17.59 -10.43
N ARG A 232 20.15 -17.21 -9.15
CA ARG A 232 20.72 -17.90 -7.99
C ARG A 232 19.60 -18.64 -7.28
N THR A 233 19.52 -19.93 -7.48
CA THR A 233 18.59 -20.84 -6.81
C THR A 233 19.13 -21.28 -5.45
N THR A 234 18.29 -21.84 -4.59
CA THR A 234 18.64 -22.33 -3.24
C THR A 234 19.42 -21.30 -2.41
N THR A 235 19.25 -20.00 -2.71
CA THR A 235 20.06 -18.91 -2.18
C THR A 235 19.19 -17.91 -1.40
N GLU A 236 19.71 -17.39 -0.31
CA GLU A 236 19.08 -16.32 0.48
C GLU A 236 20.03 -15.14 0.65
N VAL A 237 19.47 -13.94 0.80
CA VAL A 237 20.23 -12.74 1.16
C VAL A 237 20.29 -12.64 2.67
N ILE A 238 21.49 -12.58 3.24
CA ILE A 238 21.73 -12.59 4.68
C ILE A 238 22.28 -11.27 5.23
N ALA A 239 22.84 -10.42 4.37
CA ALA A 239 23.29 -9.09 4.76
C ALA A 239 23.31 -8.13 3.56
N GLY A 240 23.28 -6.82 3.85
CA GLY A 240 23.58 -5.75 2.93
C GLY A 240 24.69 -4.86 3.48
N GLU A 241 25.56 -4.38 2.60
CA GLU A 241 26.70 -3.56 2.95
C GLU A 241 26.76 -2.31 2.06
N GLY A 242 27.24 -1.20 2.61
CA GLY A 242 27.49 0.04 1.90
C GLY A 242 27.56 1.26 2.84
N ASP A 243 28.16 2.33 2.36
CA ASP A 243 28.25 3.59 3.08
C ASP A 243 27.16 4.56 2.60
N GLY A 244 26.10 4.68 3.40
CA GLY A 244 24.95 5.53 3.10
C GLY A 244 24.03 5.05 1.98
N ARG A 245 24.41 4.01 1.23
CA ARG A 245 23.61 3.32 0.20
C ARG A 245 24.08 1.89 0.03
N LEU A 246 23.24 1.05 -0.59
CA LEU A 246 23.62 -0.33 -0.90
C LEU A 246 24.76 -0.35 -1.93
N GLU A 247 25.79 -1.16 -1.67
CA GLU A 247 26.92 -1.43 -2.57
C GLU A 247 27.13 -2.93 -2.81
N ARG A 248 26.79 -3.77 -1.83
CA ARG A 248 26.96 -5.22 -1.89
C ARG A 248 25.88 -5.92 -1.07
N VAL A 249 25.57 -7.15 -1.45
CA VAL A 249 24.77 -8.08 -0.67
C VAL A 249 25.56 -9.35 -0.39
N VAL A 250 25.36 -9.92 0.78
CA VAL A 250 25.91 -11.23 1.14
C VAL A 250 24.83 -12.27 0.93
N LEU A 251 25.16 -13.26 0.13
CA LEU A 251 24.33 -14.39 -0.25
C LEU A 251 24.78 -15.64 0.48
N ARG A 252 23.84 -16.49 0.89
CA ARG A 252 24.14 -17.81 1.43
C ARG A 252 23.42 -18.87 0.61
N ASP A 253 24.17 -19.85 0.10
CA ASP A 253 23.60 -21.06 -0.44
C ASP A 253 23.04 -21.92 0.68
N LYS A 254 21.76 -22.25 0.62
CA LYS A 254 21.05 -22.99 1.68
C LYS A 254 21.45 -24.46 1.75
N THR A 255 22.00 -25.01 0.69
CA THR A 255 22.39 -26.43 0.60
C THR A 255 23.79 -26.65 1.14
N SER A 256 24.75 -25.82 0.72
CA SER A 256 26.15 -25.93 1.15
C SER A 256 26.50 -25.10 2.38
N GLY A 257 25.68 -24.09 2.70
CA GLY A 257 26.00 -23.07 3.71
C GLY A 257 27.07 -22.09 3.28
N THR A 258 27.55 -22.17 2.05
CA THR A 258 28.61 -21.28 1.55
C THR A 258 28.10 -19.85 1.39
N GLU A 259 28.88 -18.90 1.83
CA GLU A 259 28.59 -17.47 1.67
C GLU A 259 29.38 -16.87 0.50
N ASP A 260 28.74 -15.99 -0.25
CA ASP A 260 29.31 -15.26 -1.38
C ASP A 260 28.87 -13.80 -1.30
N THR A 261 29.73 -12.88 -1.71
CA THR A 261 29.44 -11.45 -1.73
C THR A 261 29.26 -10.98 -3.17
N LEU A 262 28.09 -10.42 -3.46
CA LEU A 262 27.72 -9.93 -4.76
C LEU A 262 27.61 -8.40 -4.75
N ARG A 263 28.23 -7.74 -5.73
CA ARG A 263 27.98 -6.31 -5.97
C ARG A 263 26.50 -6.07 -6.25
N ALA A 264 25.93 -5.07 -5.60
CA ALA A 264 24.53 -4.68 -5.77
C ALA A 264 24.39 -3.17 -5.60
N ASP A 265 24.13 -2.46 -6.67
CA ASP A 265 23.87 -1.02 -6.65
C ASP A 265 22.40 -0.71 -6.36
N GLY A 266 21.54 -1.74 -6.45
CA GLY A 266 20.15 -1.71 -6.05
C GLY A 266 19.58 -3.10 -5.85
N MET A 267 18.75 -3.29 -4.82
CA MET A 267 18.06 -4.55 -4.52
C MET A 267 16.55 -4.32 -4.42
N PHE A 268 15.80 -5.18 -5.10
CA PHE A 268 14.33 -5.17 -5.13
C PHE A 268 13.80 -6.42 -4.46
N VAL A 269 13.12 -6.26 -3.33
CA VAL A 269 12.55 -7.36 -2.56
C VAL A 269 11.11 -7.59 -3.01
N MET A 270 10.90 -8.72 -3.73
CA MET A 270 9.66 -9.10 -4.40
C MET A 270 9.10 -10.41 -3.83
N ILE A 271 9.13 -10.55 -2.50
CA ILE A 271 8.71 -11.79 -1.78
C ILE A 271 7.24 -11.79 -1.37
N GLY A 272 6.46 -10.88 -1.92
CA GLY A 272 5.03 -10.79 -1.72
C GLY A 272 4.60 -9.56 -0.93
N ALA A 273 3.30 -9.30 -0.99
CA ALA A 273 2.62 -8.26 -0.26
C ALA A 273 1.39 -8.85 0.42
N GLU A 274 1.09 -8.40 1.62
CA GLU A 274 -0.03 -8.83 2.42
C GLU A 274 -1.04 -7.67 2.54
N PRO A 275 -2.29 -7.85 2.10
CA PRO A 275 -3.31 -6.85 2.26
C PRO A 275 -3.69 -6.71 3.75
N ARG A 276 -3.90 -5.49 4.20
CA ARG A 276 -4.28 -5.19 5.60
C ARG A 276 -5.80 -5.30 5.77
N THR A 277 -6.32 -6.52 5.91
CA THR A 277 -7.77 -6.81 5.90
C THR A 277 -8.28 -7.56 7.12
N ASP A 278 -7.42 -7.95 8.06
CA ASP A 278 -7.75 -8.84 9.19
C ASP A 278 -8.77 -8.22 10.17
N TRP A 279 -8.89 -6.90 10.19
CA TRP A 279 -9.85 -6.15 11.02
C TRP A 279 -11.29 -6.15 10.46
N LEU A 280 -11.46 -6.55 9.21
CA LEU A 280 -12.78 -6.64 8.56
C LEU A 280 -13.48 -7.95 8.93
N PRO A 281 -14.82 -7.92 9.06
CA PRO A 281 -15.59 -9.14 9.31
C PRO A 281 -15.46 -10.15 8.15
N GLU A 282 -15.68 -11.41 8.45
CA GLU A 282 -15.60 -12.51 7.46
C GLU A 282 -16.58 -12.36 6.29
N THR A 283 -17.68 -11.62 6.51
CA THR A 283 -18.66 -11.32 5.45
C THR A 283 -18.11 -10.45 4.32
N VAL A 284 -16.99 -9.76 4.54
CA VAL A 284 -16.21 -9.08 3.50
C VAL A 284 -15.23 -10.08 2.91
N GLU A 285 -15.63 -10.71 1.80
CA GLU A 285 -14.89 -11.82 1.18
C GLU A 285 -13.55 -11.39 0.58
N ARG A 286 -12.63 -12.34 0.59
CA ARG A 286 -11.23 -12.17 0.15
C ARG A 286 -10.86 -13.26 -0.85
N ASP A 287 -9.90 -12.95 -1.71
CA ASP A 287 -9.27 -13.99 -2.52
C ASP A 287 -8.31 -14.89 -1.69
N ALA A 288 -7.74 -15.90 -2.33
CA ALA A 288 -6.81 -16.83 -1.68
C ALA A 288 -5.54 -16.17 -1.10
N HIS A 289 -5.28 -14.91 -1.42
CA HIS A 289 -4.14 -14.13 -0.95
C HIS A 289 -4.54 -13.05 0.06
N GLY A 290 -5.82 -12.98 0.46
CA GLY A 290 -6.35 -12.03 1.43
C GLY A 290 -6.79 -10.69 0.85
N PHE A 291 -6.71 -10.47 -0.48
CA PHE A 291 -7.18 -9.24 -1.12
C PHE A 291 -8.71 -9.21 -1.22
N LEU A 292 -9.30 -8.03 -1.07
CA LEU A 292 -10.75 -7.86 -1.07
C LEU A 292 -11.35 -8.05 -2.47
N LEU A 293 -12.37 -8.90 -2.55
CA LEU A 293 -13.16 -9.08 -3.76
C LEU A 293 -14.09 -7.88 -3.97
N THR A 294 -14.20 -7.39 -5.21
CA THR A 294 -15.07 -6.25 -5.56
C THR A 294 -15.80 -6.48 -6.87
N GLY A 295 -16.90 -5.76 -7.06
CA GLY A 295 -17.60 -5.73 -8.32
C GLY A 295 -18.08 -7.11 -8.79
N ALA A 296 -17.67 -7.50 -9.98
CA ALA A 296 -18.07 -8.78 -10.58
C ALA A 296 -17.59 -10.00 -9.76
N ASP A 297 -16.41 -9.92 -9.17
CA ASP A 297 -15.86 -11.01 -8.33
C ASP A 297 -16.66 -11.12 -7.03
N ALA A 298 -17.06 -10.00 -6.42
CA ALA A 298 -17.93 -9.99 -5.24
C ALA A 298 -19.32 -10.58 -5.52
N ALA A 299 -19.87 -10.39 -6.73
CA ALA A 299 -21.17 -10.90 -7.10
C ALA A 299 -21.29 -12.44 -7.02
N GLY A 300 -20.19 -13.17 -7.22
CA GLY A 300 -20.11 -14.62 -7.13
C GLY A 300 -20.03 -15.17 -5.70
N HIS A 301 -19.87 -14.32 -4.68
CA HIS A 301 -19.56 -14.69 -3.31
C HIS A 301 -20.61 -14.18 -2.29
N GLY A 302 -21.86 -14.64 -2.40
CA GLY A 302 -22.88 -14.35 -1.38
C GLY A 302 -23.49 -12.94 -1.42
N TRP A 303 -23.43 -12.26 -2.54
CA TRP A 303 -24.13 -10.98 -2.74
C TRP A 303 -25.65 -11.14 -2.52
N ALA A 304 -26.19 -10.41 -1.54
CA ALA A 304 -27.51 -10.70 -0.96
C ALA A 304 -28.66 -9.81 -1.48
N ILE A 305 -28.37 -8.84 -2.38
CA ILE A 305 -29.38 -7.90 -2.88
C ILE A 305 -29.54 -7.99 -4.40
N GLU A 306 -30.72 -7.59 -4.92
CA GLU A 306 -31.08 -7.78 -6.34
C GLU A 306 -30.18 -7.01 -7.32
N ARG A 307 -29.75 -5.79 -6.96
CA ARG A 307 -28.81 -5.03 -7.81
C ARG A 307 -27.43 -5.69 -7.87
N LYS A 308 -26.70 -5.49 -8.93
CA LYS A 308 -25.29 -5.89 -9.01
C LYS A 308 -24.43 -5.01 -8.09
N PRO A 309 -23.32 -5.54 -7.52
CA PRO A 309 -22.36 -4.71 -6.81
C PRO A 309 -21.75 -3.67 -7.75
N HIS A 310 -21.48 -2.48 -7.22
CA HIS A 310 -20.71 -1.48 -7.95
C HIS A 310 -19.27 -1.96 -8.16
N PRO A 311 -18.53 -1.46 -9.16
CA PRO A 311 -17.19 -1.93 -9.50
C PRO A 311 -16.21 -2.03 -8.34
N TYR A 312 -16.29 -1.14 -7.36
CA TYR A 312 -15.42 -1.16 -6.16
C TYR A 312 -16.15 -1.57 -4.88
N GLU A 313 -17.41 -1.96 -4.97
CA GLU A 313 -18.17 -2.46 -3.83
C GLU A 313 -17.79 -3.91 -3.53
N THR A 314 -17.58 -4.20 -2.24
CA THR A 314 -17.25 -5.54 -1.76
C THR A 314 -18.49 -6.43 -1.71
N THR A 315 -18.38 -7.63 -1.11
CA THR A 315 -19.54 -8.52 -0.86
C THR A 315 -20.55 -7.95 0.14
N VAL A 316 -20.18 -6.89 0.88
CA VAL A 316 -21.06 -6.19 1.83
C VAL A 316 -21.50 -4.86 1.23
N PRO A 317 -22.82 -4.69 0.92
CA PRO A 317 -23.35 -3.45 0.37
C PRO A 317 -23.03 -2.24 1.23
N GLY A 318 -22.40 -1.20 0.63
CA GLY A 318 -21.95 0.01 1.30
C GLY A 318 -20.52 -0.05 1.84
N VAL A 319 -19.85 -1.19 1.71
CA VAL A 319 -18.39 -1.31 1.95
C VAL A 319 -17.69 -1.39 0.60
N PHE A 320 -16.83 -0.44 0.31
CA PHE A 320 -16.04 -0.33 -0.92
C PHE A 320 -14.57 -0.59 -0.64
N ALA A 321 -13.82 -1.07 -1.63
CA ALA A 321 -12.37 -1.24 -1.52
C ALA A 321 -11.68 -0.62 -2.74
N VAL A 322 -10.61 0.15 -2.50
CA VAL A 322 -9.84 0.85 -3.54
C VAL A 322 -8.34 0.76 -3.29
N GLY A 323 -7.56 0.82 -4.36
CA GLY A 323 -6.11 0.74 -4.31
C GLY A 323 -5.60 -0.68 -4.08
N ASP A 324 -4.43 -0.78 -3.49
CA ASP A 324 -3.64 -2.02 -3.44
C ASP A 324 -4.28 -3.14 -2.59
N VAL A 325 -5.22 -2.82 -1.71
CA VAL A 325 -5.96 -3.79 -0.88
C VAL A 325 -6.93 -4.64 -1.70
N ARG A 326 -7.34 -4.16 -2.89
CA ARG A 326 -8.32 -4.80 -3.76
C ARG A 326 -7.68 -5.90 -4.61
N SER A 327 -8.37 -7.04 -4.75
CA SER A 327 -8.01 -8.10 -5.69
C SER A 327 -7.97 -7.56 -7.12
N GLY A 328 -6.98 -7.97 -7.90
CA GLY A 328 -6.79 -7.53 -9.28
C GLY A 328 -6.38 -6.05 -9.46
N SER A 329 -6.12 -5.30 -8.38
CA SER A 329 -5.68 -3.90 -8.50
C SER A 329 -4.30 -3.77 -9.15
N VAL A 330 -4.12 -2.72 -9.94
CA VAL A 330 -2.80 -2.36 -10.49
C VAL A 330 -2.03 -1.56 -9.44
N LYS A 331 -0.96 -2.14 -8.92
CA LYS A 331 -0.13 -1.57 -7.84
C LYS A 331 0.67 -0.34 -8.33
N ARG A 332 -0.03 0.78 -8.55
CA ARG A 332 0.53 2.08 -9.00
C ARG A 332 -0.18 3.23 -8.31
N VAL A 333 0.56 4.27 -7.97
CA VAL A 333 0.01 5.47 -7.33
C VAL A 333 -1.11 6.09 -8.18
N ALA A 334 -0.91 6.23 -9.49
CA ALA A 334 -1.94 6.80 -10.39
C ALA A 334 -3.21 5.93 -10.46
N SER A 335 -3.09 4.60 -10.45
CA SER A 335 -4.24 3.69 -10.41
C SER A 335 -5.00 3.81 -9.10
N ALA A 336 -4.28 3.84 -7.97
CA ALA A 336 -4.87 4.02 -6.66
C ALA A 336 -5.64 5.35 -6.54
N VAL A 337 -5.07 6.46 -7.03
CA VAL A 337 -5.74 7.76 -7.10
C VAL A 337 -6.98 7.70 -7.99
N GLY A 338 -6.89 7.06 -9.16
CA GLY A 338 -8.02 6.88 -10.07
C GLY A 338 -9.17 6.09 -9.43
N GLU A 339 -8.86 4.97 -8.76
CA GLU A 339 -9.88 4.17 -8.05
C GLU A 339 -10.53 4.97 -6.92
N GLY A 340 -9.72 5.71 -6.12
CA GLY A 340 -10.22 6.56 -5.05
C GLY A 340 -11.12 7.70 -5.53
N SER A 341 -10.87 8.26 -6.71
CA SER A 341 -11.76 9.27 -7.29
C SER A 341 -13.06 8.67 -7.82
N VAL A 342 -12.98 7.54 -8.52
CA VAL A 342 -14.14 6.90 -9.16
C VAL A 342 -15.11 6.30 -8.13
N VAL A 343 -14.62 5.81 -6.98
CA VAL A 343 -15.49 5.24 -5.94
C VAL A 343 -16.56 6.23 -5.45
N VAL A 344 -16.30 7.53 -5.50
CA VAL A 344 -17.24 8.56 -5.02
C VAL A 344 -18.52 8.57 -5.86
N SER A 345 -18.40 8.37 -7.18
CA SER A 345 -19.59 8.24 -8.04
C SER A 345 -20.45 7.01 -7.65
N GLN A 346 -19.82 5.95 -7.15
CA GLN A 346 -20.52 4.75 -6.68
C GLN A 346 -21.15 4.95 -5.29
N LEU A 347 -20.53 5.79 -4.44
CA LEU A 347 -21.12 6.22 -3.17
C LEU A 347 -22.43 6.98 -3.41
N HIS A 348 -22.48 7.90 -4.38
CA HIS A 348 -23.74 8.58 -4.76
C HIS A 348 -24.83 7.57 -5.19
N GLN A 349 -24.46 6.61 -6.03
CA GLN A 349 -25.40 5.58 -6.48
C GLN A 349 -25.88 4.72 -5.30
N TYR A 350 -24.99 4.33 -4.40
CA TYR A 350 -25.35 3.57 -3.20
C TYR A 350 -26.29 4.37 -2.30
N PHE A 351 -25.99 5.62 -2.00
CA PHE A 351 -26.85 6.46 -1.14
C PHE A 351 -28.24 6.69 -1.77
N ALA A 352 -28.34 6.83 -3.09
CA ALA A 352 -29.61 6.93 -3.78
C ALA A 352 -30.47 5.66 -3.58
N THR A 353 -29.87 4.48 -3.52
CA THR A 353 -30.61 3.23 -3.25
C THR A 353 -31.09 3.09 -1.81
N VAL A 354 -30.29 3.56 -0.84
CA VAL A 354 -30.59 3.42 0.61
C VAL A 354 -31.58 4.48 1.09
N SER A 355 -31.70 5.62 0.38
CA SER A 355 -32.63 6.71 0.75
C SER A 355 -34.09 6.43 0.41
N HIS A 356 -34.38 5.36 -0.37
CA HIS A 356 -35.71 5.01 -0.84
C HIS A 356 -36.36 3.86 -0.07
N ASP A 357 -35.60 3.18 0.78
CA ASP A 357 -36.06 2.16 1.73
C ASP A 357 -36.18 2.74 3.17
#